data_74b02aeb24fb4cbd08ead2b4b186886e
#
_entry.id   74b02aeb24fb4cbd08ead2b4b186886e
#
_cell.length_a   1.000
_cell.length_b   1.000
_cell.length_c   1.000
_cell.angle_alpha   90.00
_cell.angle_beta   90.00
_cell.angle_gamma   90.00
#
_symmetry.space_group_name_H-M   'P 1'
#
loop_
_entity.id
_entity.type
_entity.pdbx_description
1 polymer ?
#
loop_
_entity_poly.entity_id
_entity_poly.type
_entity_poly.pdbx_seq_one_letter_code
_entity_poly.pdbx_strand_id
1 'polypeptide(L)'
;MAFQYAAKFICGPSEGTVLARGYYLTAVNVHNPTREEIEFSKKFAVAWPGQRPGAVVDDAPLTRLGSDQALEIDCQEIRARTELPGFAKGFVIIESDFELDVVAVYTVARTIGQPIQTLHMERVPPHRR
;
A
#
# COMPACT_ATOMS: atom_id res chain seq x y z
N MET A 1 -16.18 -7.21 6.73
CA MET A 1 -16.30 -6.70 5.36
C MET A 1 -16.01 -7.83 4.38
N ALA A 2 -16.77 -7.90 3.29
CA ALA A 2 -16.79 -9.06 2.40
C ALA A 2 -15.54 -9.21 1.52
N PHE A 3 -14.84 -8.13 1.21
CA PHE A 3 -13.67 -8.15 0.33
C PHE A 3 -12.46 -7.59 1.05
N GLN A 4 -11.31 -8.24 0.88
CA GLN A 4 -10.05 -7.79 1.42
C GLN A 4 -9.01 -7.75 0.30
N TYR A 5 -8.24 -6.67 0.25
CA TYR A 5 -7.14 -6.47 -0.70
C TYR A 5 -5.86 -6.29 0.10
N ALA A 6 -4.85 -7.10 -0.19
CA ALA A 6 -3.55 -6.97 0.45
C ALA A 6 -2.53 -6.51 -0.60
N ALA A 7 -2.19 -5.24 -0.57
CA ALA A 7 -1.24 -4.64 -1.49
C ALA A 7 0.12 -4.49 -0.83
N LYS A 8 1.16 -5.06 -1.42
CA LYS A 8 2.53 -4.90 -0.92
C LYS A 8 2.93 -3.43 -0.90
N PHE A 9 3.59 -2.97 0.17
CA PHE A 9 4.28 -1.69 0.15
C PHE A 9 5.78 -1.87 0.36
N ILE A 10 6.55 -1.05 -0.32
CA ILE A 10 8.01 -0.99 -0.21
C ILE A 10 8.35 0.50 -0.24
N CYS A 11 8.92 1.02 0.83
CA CYS A 11 9.18 2.45 0.98
C CYS A 11 10.57 2.70 1.54
N GLY A 12 11.34 3.55 0.86
CA GLY A 12 12.60 4.05 1.37
C GLY A 12 13.85 3.43 0.73
N PRO A 13 15.01 3.72 1.33
CA PRO A 13 16.29 3.30 0.76
C PRO A 13 16.61 1.84 1.10
N SER A 14 16.97 1.06 0.09
CA SER A 14 17.53 -0.28 0.25
C SER A 14 19.01 -0.25 -0.02
N GLU A 15 19.80 -0.85 0.87
CA GLU A 15 21.25 -0.97 0.70
C GLU A 15 21.64 -2.17 -0.18
N GLY A 16 20.70 -3.03 -0.53
CA GLY A 16 20.92 -4.16 -1.43
C GLY A 16 21.05 -5.51 -0.75
N THR A 17 20.77 -5.61 0.56
CA THR A 17 20.86 -6.90 1.28
C THR A 17 19.67 -7.80 1.02
N VAL A 18 18.45 -7.24 1.09
CA VAL A 18 17.21 -8.00 0.91
C VAL A 18 16.63 -7.77 -0.48
N LEU A 19 16.55 -6.52 -0.88
CA LEU A 19 16.13 -6.11 -2.22
C LEU A 19 17.24 -5.33 -2.88
N ALA A 20 17.17 -5.17 -4.19
CA ALA A 20 18.15 -4.42 -4.96
C ALA A 20 18.36 -3.02 -4.37
N ARG A 21 19.57 -2.50 -4.49
CA ARG A 21 19.90 -1.17 -4.02
C ARG A 21 19.10 -0.11 -4.77
N GLY A 22 18.54 0.84 -4.03
CA GLY A 22 17.77 1.92 -4.61
C GLY A 22 16.86 2.56 -3.61
N TYR A 23 16.11 3.58 -4.07
CA TYR A 23 15.07 4.23 -3.29
C TYR A 23 13.71 3.81 -3.83
N TYR A 24 12.94 3.12 -2.98
CA TYR A 24 11.67 2.52 -3.35
C TYR A 24 10.51 3.42 -2.91
N LEU A 25 9.54 3.55 -3.78
CA LEU A 25 8.28 4.21 -3.47
C LEU A 25 7.12 3.35 -3.92
N THR A 26 6.04 3.41 -3.14
CA THR A 26 4.80 2.68 -3.41
C THR A 26 3.64 3.66 -3.39
N ALA A 27 2.73 3.51 -4.32
CA ALA A 27 1.42 4.17 -4.31
C ALA A 27 0.34 3.12 -4.53
N VAL A 28 -0.59 3.01 -3.59
CA VAL A 28 -1.73 2.10 -3.70
C VAL A 28 -2.95 2.93 -4.04
N ASN A 29 -3.53 2.69 -5.20
CA ASN A 29 -4.67 3.43 -5.70
C ASN A 29 -5.94 2.62 -5.47
N VAL A 30 -6.96 3.27 -4.93
CA VAL A 30 -8.27 2.67 -4.65
C VAL A 30 -9.30 3.44 -5.43
N HIS A 31 -10.06 2.73 -6.26
CA HIS A 31 -11.11 3.32 -7.07
C HIS A 31 -12.44 2.63 -6.77
N ASN A 32 -13.48 3.43 -6.62
CA ASN A 32 -14.85 2.94 -6.42
C ASN A 32 -15.57 2.82 -7.76
N PRO A 33 -15.71 1.61 -8.33
CA PRO A 33 -16.39 1.43 -9.61
C PRO A 33 -17.92 1.35 -9.47
N THR A 34 -18.44 1.45 -8.26
CA THR A 34 -19.89 1.38 -8.04
C THR A 34 -20.55 2.73 -8.28
N ARG A 35 -21.89 2.72 -8.33
CA ARG A 35 -22.66 3.95 -8.52
C ARG A 35 -22.96 4.68 -7.21
N GLU A 36 -22.55 4.10 -6.09
CA GLU A 36 -22.89 4.64 -4.78
C GLU A 36 -21.63 4.98 -3.99
N GLU A 37 -21.76 5.83 -2.99
CA GLU A 37 -20.70 6.08 -2.03
C GLU A 37 -20.47 4.82 -1.21
N ILE A 38 -19.19 4.46 -1.03
CA ILE A 38 -18.81 3.31 -0.19
C ILE A 38 -17.85 3.77 0.91
N GLU A 39 -17.72 2.94 1.91
CA GLU A 39 -16.71 3.09 2.94
C GLU A 39 -15.77 1.90 2.89
N PHE A 40 -14.49 2.14 3.16
CA PHE A 40 -13.55 1.06 3.35
C PHE A 40 -12.64 1.34 4.54
N SER A 41 -12.13 0.28 5.14
CA SER A 41 -11.11 0.38 6.17
C SER A 41 -9.74 0.06 5.59
N LYS A 42 -8.70 0.60 6.23
CA LYS A 42 -7.32 0.26 5.88
C LYS A 42 -6.53 0.00 7.14
N LYS A 43 -5.62 -0.96 7.04
CA LYS A 43 -4.68 -1.28 8.10
C LYS A 43 -3.35 -1.65 7.46
N PHE A 44 -2.29 -1.66 8.24
CA PHE A 44 -0.93 -1.83 7.75
C PHE A 44 -0.27 -2.98 8.50
N ALA A 45 0.16 -4.01 7.77
CA ALA A 45 0.85 -5.13 8.35
C ALA A 45 2.33 -5.01 8.02
N VAL A 46 3.16 -4.85 9.05
CA VAL A 46 4.61 -4.67 8.89
C VAL A 46 5.28 -6.02 8.70
N ALA A 47 6.19 -6.11 7.72
CA ALA A 47 6.95 -7.32 7.45
C ALA A 47 8.44 -7.07 7.67
N TRP A 48 9.04 -7.85 8.58
CA TRP A 48 10.46 -7.78 8.86
C TRP A 48 11.21 -8.91 8.15
N PRO A 49 12.48 -8.69 7.75
CA PRO A 49 13.31 -9.78 7.26
C PRO A 49 13.56 -10.82 8.36
N GLY A 50 14.02 -12.01 7.96
CA GLY A 50 14.39 -13.06 8.91
C GLY A 50 13.21 -13.75 9.57
N GLN A 51 12.08 -13.83 8.87
CA GLN A 51 10.89 -14.53 9.34
C GLN A 51 10.28 -13.94 10.61
N ARG A 52 10.43 -12.64 10.81
CA ARG A 52 9.87 -11.94 11.97
C ARG A 52 8.57 -11.24 11.58
N PRO A 53 7.43 -11.69 12.13
CA PRO A 53 6.19 -10.95 11.92
C PRO A 53 6.27 -9.58 12.59
N GLY A 54 5.76 -8.58 11.91
CA GLY A 54 5.68 -7.22 12.45
C GLY A 54 4.31 -6.92 13.03
N ALA A 55 4.16 -5.71 13.51
CA ALA A 55 2.90 -5.23 14.06
C ALA A 55 1.85 -5.05 12.95
N VAL A 56 0.59 -5.15 13.33
CA VAL A 56 -0.54 -4.73 12.51
C VAL A 56 -1.08 -3.44 13.10
N VAL A 57 -1.02 -2.36 12.32
CA VAL A 57 -1.50 -1.04 12.73
C VAL A 57 -2.90 -0.86 12.15
N ASP A 58 -3.91 -0.84 13.01
CA ASP A 58 -5.32 -0.81 12.63
C ASP A 58 -6.05 0.31 13.36
N ASP A 59 -5.55 1.53 13.21
CA ASP A 59 -6.10 2.72 13.88
C ASP A 59 -6.56 3.81 12.92
N ALA A 60 -6.52 3.53 11.62
CA ALA A 60 -6.96 4.50 10.63
C ALA A 60 -8.48 4.62 10.63
N PRO A 61 -9.03 5.83 10.50
CA PRO A 61 -10.48 5.99 10.39
C PRO A 61 -11.00 5.41 9.06
N LEU A 62 -12.31 5.09 9.04
CA LEU A 62 -12.96 4.70 7.80
C LEU A 62 -12.84 5.80 6.76
N THR A 63 -12.63 5.39 5.53
CA THR A 63 -12.53 6.30 4.40
C THR A 63 -13.75 6.16 3.51
N ARG A 64 -14.32 7.29 3.12
CA ARG A 64 -15.46 7.34 2.20
C ARG A 64 -14.97 7.68 0.80
N LEU A 65 -15.58 7.04 -0.17
CA LEU A 65 -15.24 7.21 -1.58
C LEU A 65 -16.54 7.21 -2.38
N GLY A 66 -16.84 8.34 -3.02
CA GLY A 66 -18.03 8.47 -3.84
C GLY A 66 -17.92 7.66 -5.14
N SER A 67 -19.03 7.60 -5.88
CA SER A 67 -19.07 6.89 -7.15
C SER A 67 -17.98 7.40 -8.10
N ASP A 68 -17.24 6.47 -8.68
CA ASP A 68 -16.13 6.72 -9.62
C ASP A 68 -14.97 7.53 -9.07
N GLN A 69 -14.98 7.88 -7.79
CA GLN A 69 -13.86 8.54 -7.16
C GLN A 69 -12.71 7.56 -6.89
N ALA A 70 -11.52 8.11 -6.82
CA ALA A 70 -10.32 7.36 -6.50
C ALA A 70 -9.46 8.14 -5.52
N LEU A 71 -8.64 7.42 -4.76
CA LEU A 71 -7.62 8.02 -3.90
C LEU A 71 -6.34 7.21 -3.93
N GLU A 72 -5.30 7.78 -3.38
CA GLU A 72 -3.99 7.16 -3.36
C GLU A 72 -3.46 7.09 -1.93
N ILE A 73 -2.92 5.93 -1.56
CA ILE A 73 -2.24 5.69 -0.30
C ILE A 73 -0.76 5.52 -0.63
N ASP A 74 0.06 6.47 -0.21
CA ASP A 74 1.48 6.51 -0.58
C ASP A 74 2.41 6.25 0.61
N CYS A 75 3.71 6.31 0.37
CA CYS A 75 4.71 6.08 1.41
C CYS A 75 4.63 7.10 2.55
N GLN A 76 4.22 8.32 2.27
CA GLN A 76 4.08 9.35 3.31
C GLN A 76 3.01 8.94 4.32
N GLU A 77 1.85 8.51 3.85
CA GLU A 77 0.79 8.03 4.74
C GLU A 77 1.19 6.74 5.46
N ILE A 78 1.79 5.79 4.73
CA ILE A 78 2.25 4.52 5.30
C ILE A 78 3.21 4.78 6.47
N ARG A 79 4.18 5.68 6.29
CA ARG A 79 5.12 6.03 7.35
C ARG A 79 4.45 6.72 8.52
N ALA A 80 3.51 7.63 8.24
CA ALA A 80 2.78 8.34 9.29
C ALA A 80 1.99 7.38 10.18
N ARG A 81 1.43 6.33 9.59
CA ARG A 81 0.64 5.33 10.33
C ARG A 81 1.49 4.29 11.03
N THR A 82 2.55 3.82 10.39
CA THR A 82 3.37 2.73 10.93
C THR A 82 4.52 3.23 11.79
N GLU A 83 4.88 4.50 11.66
CA GLU A 83 6.03 5.13 12.34
C GLU A 83 7.35 4.43 12.02
N LEU A 84 7.44 3.76 10.87
CA LEU A 84 8.64 3.04 10.48
C LEU A 84 9.66 3.99 9.86
N PRO A 85 10.91 4.00 10.35
CA PRO A 85 11.99 4.72 9.70
C PRO A 85 12.66 3.86 8.63
N GLY A 86 13.45 4.50 7.78
CA GLY A 86 14.33 3.81 6.85
C GLY A 86 13.58 2.99 5.80
N PHE A 87 14.05 1.76 5.57
CA PHE A 87 13.49 0.88 4.56
C PHE A 87 12.32 0.08 5.15
N ALA A 88 11.10 0.48 4.82
CA ALA A 88 9.88 -0.06 5.39
C ALA A 88 9.15 -0.94 4.38
N LYS A 89 8.71 -2.11 4.81
CA LYS A 89 7.99 -3.08 3.98
C LYS A 89 6.82 -3.69 4.72
N GLY A 90 5.82 -4.11 3.97
CA GLY A 90 4.65 -4.77 4.52
C GLY A 90 3.50 -4.79 3.53
N PHE A 91 2.29 -4.78 4.06
CA PHE A 91 1.07 -4.76 3.25
C PHE A 91 0.14 -3.66 3.71
N VAL A 92 -0.44 -2.96 2.74
CA VAL A 92 -1.63 -2.14 2.96
C VAL A 92 -2.82 -3.08 2.77
N ILE A 93 -3.63 -3.23 3.80
CA ILE A 93 -4.78 -4.12 3.79
C ILE A 93 -6.05 -3.27 3.74
N ILE A 94 -6.82 -3.41 2.67
CA ILE A 94 -8.04 -2.67 2.44
C ILE A 94 -9.22 -3.63 2.55
N GLU A 95 -10.22 -3.25 3.34
CA GLU A 95 -11.42 -4.07 3.54
C GLU A 95 -12.66 -3.25 3.21
N SER A 96 -13.56 -3.85 2.44
CA SER A 96 -14.79 -3.21 1.98
C SER A 96 -15.90 -4.25 1.85
N ASP A 97 -17.16 -3.81 2.01
CA ASP A 97 -18.31 -4.66 1.73
C ASP A 97 -18.57 -4.76 0.22
N PHE A 98 -17.97 -3.90 -0.56
CA PHE A 98 -18.12 -3.86 -2.01
C PHE A 98 -16.79 -4.10 -2.69
N GLU A 99 -16.84 -4.68 -3.89
CA GLU A 99 -15.64 -4.89 -4.69
C GLU A 99 -15.12 -3.54 -5.21
N LEU A 100 -13.84 -3.31 -5.02
CA LEU A 100 -13.15 -2.09 -5.43
C LEU A 100 -12.08 -2.42 -6.45
N ASP A 101 -11.61 -1.40 -7.18
CA ASP A 101 -10.38 -1.52 -7.98
C ASP A 101 -9.21 -1.08 -7.12
N VAL A 102 -8.26 -1.97 -6.91
CA VAL A 102 -7.04 -1.66 -6.15
C VAL A 102 -5.85 -1.95 -7.05
N VAL A 103 -5.01 -0.93 -7.24
CA VAL A 103 -3.82 -1.02 -8.10
C VAL A 103 -2.63 -0.47 -7.33
N ALA A 104 -1.57 -1.25 -7.26
CA ALA A 104 -0.32 -0.83 -6.63
C ALA A 104 0.69 -0.41 -7.70
N VAL A 105 1.37 0.69 -7.46
CA VAL A 105 2.41 1.22 -8.34
C VAL A 105 3.70 1.28 -7.55
N TYR A 106 4.75 0.69 -8.11
CA TYR A 106 6.07 0.63 -7.49
C TYR A 106 7.09 1.30 -8.40
N THR A 107 7.89 2.20 -7.82
CA THR A 107 9.01 2.80 -8.53
C THR A 107 10.29 2.62 -7.74
N VAL A 108 11.40 2.47 -8.46
CA VAL A 108 12.74 2.41 -7.88
C VAL A 108 13.62 3.42 -8.58
N ALA A 109 14.33 4.23 -7.81
CA ALA A 109 15.32 5.18 -8.30
C ALA A 109 16.64 4.93 -7.60
N ARG A 110 17.74 5.54 -8.06
CA ARG A 110 19.05 5.43 -7.39
C ARG A 110 18.99 6.02 -6.00
N THR A 111 18.48 7.24 -5.92
CA THR A 111 18.28 7.98 -4.67
C THR A 111 16.98 8.75 -4.78
N ILE A 112 16.53 9.32 -3.66
CA ILE A 112 15.33 10.15 -3.66
C ILE A 112 15.48 11.32 -4.64
N GLY A 113 14.44 11.60 -5.42
CA GLY A 113 14.40 12.71 -6.36
C GLY A 113 15.14 12.47 -7.68
N GLN A 114 15.78 11.32 -7.86
CA GLN A 114 16.40 10.94 -9.12
C GLN A 114 15.37 10.34 -10.09
N PRO A 115 15.66 10.33 -11.40
CA PRO A 115 14.79 9.65 -12.35
C PRO A 115 14.58 8.20 -11.98
N ILE A 116 13.38 7.70 -12.20
CA ILE A 116 13.06 6.30 -11.94
C ILE A 116 13.83 5.39 -12.88
N GLN A 117 14.27 4.25 -12.37
CA GLN A 117 14.95 3.21 -13.15
C GLN A 117 13.99 2.07 -13.49
N THR A 118 13.01 1.81 -12.64
CA THR A 118 11.99 0.81 -12.92
C THR A 118 10.63 1.31 -12.46
N LEU A 119 9.61 0.82 -13.15
CA LEU A 119 8.21 1.06 -12.82
C LEU A 119 7.47 -0.26 -12.95
N HIS A 120 6.70 -0.62 -11.95
CA HIS A 120 5.83 -1.79 -11.97
C HIS A 120 4.45 -1.41 -11.47
N MET A 121 3.42 -1.84 -12.20
CA MET A 121 2.04 -1.66 -11.77
C MET A 121 1.38 -3.03 -11.68
N GLU A 122 0.56 -3.20 -10.66
CA GLU A 122 -0.07 -4.48 -10.39
C GLU A 122 -1.50 -4.27 -9.88
N ARG A 123 -2.44 -4.98 -10.49
CA ARG A 123 -3.79 -5.06 -9.99
C ARG A 123 -3.82 -6.04 -8.81
N VAL A 124 -4.39 -5.61 -7.70
CA VAL A 124 -4.49 -6.43 -6.49
C VAL A 124 -5.85 -7.10 -6.48
N PRO A 125 -5.92 -8.44 -6.59
CA PRO A 125 -7.20 -9.14 -6.57
C PRO A 125 -7.77 -9.18 -5.15
N PRO A 126 -9.10 -9.22 -5.03
CA PRO A 126 -9.73 -9.37 -3.72
C PRO A 126 -9.65 -10.79 -3.19
N HIS A 127 -9.55 -10.90 -1.87
CA HIS A 127 -9.89 -12.12 -1.15
C HIS A 127 -11.29 -11.95 -0.59
N ARG A 128 -12.10 -12.98 -0.68
CA ARG A 128 -13.40 -13.00 -0.01
C ARG A 128 -13.21 -13.43 1.44
N ARG A 129 -13.87 -12.73 2.32
CA ARG A 129 -13.76 -12.98 3.76
C ARG A 129 -15.06 -13.44 4.34
#